data_a83bbf94bc3bbce6e2740524f8d08086
#
_entry.id   a83bbf94bc3bbce6e2740524f8d08086
#
_cell.length_a   1.000
_cell.length_b   1.000
_cell.length_c   1.000
_cell.angle_alpha   90.00
_cell.angle_beta   90.00
_cell.angle_gamma   90.00
#
_symmetry.space_group_name_H-M   'P 1'
#
loop_
_entity.id
_entity.type
_entity.pdbx_description
1 polymer ?
#
loop_
_entity_poly.entity_id
_entity_poly.type
_entity_poly.pdbx_seq_one_letter_code
_entity_poly.pdbx_strand_id
1 'polypeptide(L)'
;MSAAAPAAGAHDERTVVASRWALLGGNFAIACGVMAPSGVMNDLVDSLQVSAAVAGQLITIGALVLAVSAPLLAARVAGSDRRRLLTLWLLWYAVGHALAALAPNFTTLAIVRTVTLLGAAVFTPQAGAAIAVMTRPEARGHAITFVFLGWAVASVLGLPMHAYVAETFGWRVALGIVAGMSALAAAWVWHALPNGVRPAPLSGAQWRTVFTDRVLMAVVLVTALAGAAQFTLFSYMAPYMRQVLGSTPAQIAAVFLVFGVVGLCASVVISRVIDRFGTARMVALLMGLMAVSFALWSFASSATMLALAIVPWSIGCFAAQSVQHARLTSMAPALAPASMALNSAAIYVGQAIGAVTGGAMLAMVGFSLLSWAALAWMVLAIVLSQWAAARQSVAAAASARAAA
;
A
#
# COMPACT_ATOMS: atom_id res chain seq x y z
N MET A 1 21.66 -36.35 19.66
CA MET A 1 22.17 -35.78 18.41
C MET A 1 21.22 -34.65 17.99
N SER A 2 21.56 -33.42 18.32
CA SER A 2 20.78 -32.23 17.99
C SER A 2 21.06 -31.90 16.53
N ALA A 3 20.08 -31.99 15.64
CA ALA A 3 20.19 -31.53 14.27
C ALA A 3 20.27 -30.00 14.31
N ALA A 4 21.44 -29.47 14.01
CA ALA A 4 21.65 -28.03 13.85
C ALA A 4 20.70 -27.49 12.76
N ALA A 5 19.97 -26.43 13.08
CA ALA A 5 19.15 -25.73 12.08
C ALA A 5 20.06 -25.29 10.92
N PRO A 6 19.65 -25.45 9.66
CA PRO A 6 20.48 -25.06 8.52
C PRO A 6 20.76 -23.55 8.60
N ALA A 7 22.03 -23.21 8.45
CA ALA A 7 22.52 -21.83 8.49
C ALA A 7 21.75 -20.97 7.48
N ALA A 8 21.34 -19.76 7.91
CA ALA A 8 20.70 -18.75 7.03
C ALA A 8 21.63 -18.49 5.83
N GLY A 9 21.16 -18.81 4.61
CA GLY A 9 21.94 -18.64 3.37
C GLY A 9 22.22 -19.91 2.58
N ALA A 10 21.66 -21.06 2.95
CA ALA A 10 21.92 -22.36 2.30
C ALA A 10 21.07 -22.65 1.04
N HIS A 11 20.26 -21.68 0.56
CA HIS A 11 19.48 -21.87 -0.67
C HIS A 11 20.32 -21.50 -1.90
N ASP A 12 20.26 -22.36 -2.94
CA ASP A 12 20.87 -22.05 -4.23
C ASP A 12 20.39 -20.71 -4.78
N GLU A 13 21.30 -19.94 -5.36
CA GLU A 13 21.01 -18.58 -5.87
C GLU A 13 19.88 -18.60 -6.92
N ARG A 14 19.79 -19.64 -7.75
CA ARG A 14 18.70 -19.82 -8.71
C ARG A 14 17.35 -19.94 -8.02
N THR A 15 17.27 -20.69 -6.93
CA THR A 15 16.05 -20.83 -6.11
C THR A 15 15.65 -19.51 -5.48
N VAL A 16 16.60 -18.73 -4.96
CA VAL A 16 16.34 -17.39 -4.40
C VAL A 16 15.81 -16.44 -5.48
N VAL A 17 16.41 -16.43 -6.66
CA VAL A 17 15.97 -15.60 -7.79
C VAL A 17 14.56 -16.00 -8.25
N ALA A 18 14.29 -17.30 -8.44
CA ALA A 18 12.96 -17.78 -8.83
C ALA A 18 11.89 -17.41 -7.77
N SER A 19 12.21 -17.59 -6.48
CA SER A 19 11.32 -17.21 -5.38
C SER A 19 11.03 -15.71 -5.35
N ARG A 20 12.02 -14.86 -5.59
CA ARG A 20 11.84 -13.39 -5.65
C ARG A 20 10.83 -12.98 -6.72
N TRP A 21 10.93 -13.54 -7.93
CA TRP A 21 10.00 -13.25 -9.02
C TRP A 21 8.59 -13.76 -8.74
N ALA A 22 8.46 -14.97 -8.19
CA ALA A 22 7.16 -15.53 -7.83
C ALA A 22 6.47 -14.70 -6.72
N LEU A 23 7.22 -14.25 -5.72
CA LEU A 23 6.71 -13.40 -4.64
C LEU A 23 6.35 -11.99 -5.14
N LEU A 24 7.11 -11.43 -6.08
CA LEU A 24 6.75 -10.18 -6.76
C LEU A 24 5.44 -10.35 -7.53
N GLY A 25 5.29 -11.43 -8.30
CA GLY A 25 4.05 -11.76 -9.02
C GLY A 25 2.86 -11.92 -8.09
N GLY A 26 3.06 -12.57 -6.94
CA GLY A 26 2.04 -12.67 -5.89
C GLY A 26 1.63 -11.30 -5.33
N ASN A 27 2.61 -10.44 -5.00
CA ASN A 27 2.33 -9.07 -4.53
C ASN A 27 1.65 -8.22 -5.60
N PHE A 28 1.98 -8.41 -6.86
CA PHE A 28 1.29 -7.75 -7.98
C PHE A 28 -0.19 -8.14 -8.01
N ALA A 29 -0.51 -9.44 -7.96
CA ALA A 29 -1.90 -9.91 -7.96
C ALA A 29 -2.68 -9.41 -6.72
N ILE A 30 -2.06 -9.46 -5.53
CA ILE A 30 -2.62 -8.93 -4.29
C ILE A 30 -2.93 -7.42 -4.42
N ALA A 31 -1.96 -6.64 -4.89
CA ALA A 31 -2.10 -5.20 -5.03
C ALA A 31 -3.19 -4.83 -6.05
N CYS A 32 -3.27 -5.54 -7.19
CA CYS A 32 -4.35 -5.37 -8.16
C CYS A 32 -5.72 -5.53 -7.50
N GLY A 33 -5.94 -6.58 -6.71
CA GLY A 33 -7.23 -6.79 -6.06
C GLY A 33 -7.51 -5.80 -4.91
N VAL A 34 -6.50 -5.37 -4.14
CA VAL A 34 -6.67 -4.32 -3.12
C VAL A 34 -7.08 -3.00 -3.77
N MET A 35 -6.45 -2.63 -4.88
CA MET A 35 -6.70 -1.37 -5.59
C MET A 35 -7.92 -1.40 -6.51
N ALA A 36 -8.46 -2.58 -6.83
CA ALA A 36 -9.57 -2.77 -7.78
C ALA A 36 -10.75 -1.80 -7.57
N PRO A 37 -11.28 -1.57 -6.33
CA PRO A 37 -12.42 -0.66 -6.16
C PRO A 37 -12.19 0.75 -6.65
N SER A 38 -10.98 1.28 -6.55
CA SER A 38 -10.66 2.63 -7.06
C SER A 38 -10.72 2.69 -8.59
N GLY A 39 -10.35 1.61 -9.27
CA GLY A 39 -10.41 1.53 -10.74
C GLY A 39 -11.80 1.22 -11.28
N VAL A 40 -12.56 0.34 -10.59
CA VAL A 40 -13.88 -0.12 -11.07
C VAL A 40 -15.05 0.69 -10.51
N MET A 41 -14.79 1.80 -9.80
CA MET A 41 -15.78 2.56 -9.02
C MET A 41 -17.00 3.00 -9.85
N ASN A 42 -16.78 3.51 -11.05
CA ASN A 42 -17.85 4.03 -11.90
C ASN A 42 -18.85 2.94 -12.28
N ASP A 43 -18.35 1.79 -12.74
CA ASP A 43 -19.21 0.69 -13.15
C ASP A 43 -19.93 0.03 -11.95
N LEU A 44 -19.29 -0.01 -10.77
CA LEU A 44 -19.95 -0.44 -9.52
C LEU A 44 -21.15 0.45 -9.18
N VAL A 45 -20.97 1.78 -9.26
CA VAL A 45 -22.04 2.76 -9.03
C VAL A 45 -23.21 2.52 -9.97
N ASP A 46 -22.94 2.38 -11.26
CA ASP A 46 -23.96 2.22 -12.28
C ASP A 46 -24.65 0.85 -12.21
N SER A 47 -23.87 -0.23 -12.09
CA SER A 47 -24.41 -1.60 -12.17
C SER A 47 -25.11 -2.06 -10.88
N LEU A 48 -24.65 -1.59 -9.71
CA LEU A 48 -25.27 -1.92 -8.42
C LEU A 48 -26.24 -0.85 -7.91
N GLN A 49 -26.43 0.25 -8.66
CA GLN A 49 -27.33 1.36 -8.34
C GLN A 49 -27.08 1.93 -6.93
N VAL A 50 -25.81 2.13 -6.60
CA VAL A 50 -25.36 2.71 -5.32
C VAL A 50 -24.67 4.05 -5.57
N SER A 51 -24.61 4.92 -4.55
CA SER A 51 -23.83 6.15 -4.67
C SER A 51 -22.32 5.87 -4.63
N ALA A 52 -21.50 6.79 -5.17
CA ALA A 52 -20.05 6.70 -5.09
C ALA A 52 -19.56 6.67 -3.64
N ALA A 53 -20.25 7.35 -2.72
CA ALA A 53 -19.96 7.31 -1.29
C ALA A 53 -20.17 5.90 -0.69
N VAL A 54 -21.24 5.20 -1.09
CA VAL A 54 -21.49 3.81 -0.68
C VAL A 54 -20.47 2.88 -1.31
N ALA A 55 -20.20 2.99 -2.61
CA ALA A 55 -19.19 2.17 -3.28
C ALA A 55 -17.78 2.36 -2.66
N GLY A 56 -17.44 3.57 -2.24
CA GLY A 56 -16.20 3.89 -1.52
C GLY A 56 -16.02 3.15 -0.20
N GLN A 57 -17.10 2.67 0.43
CA GLN A 57 -17.01 1.84 1.64
C GLN A 57 -16.25 0.52 1.39
N LEU A 58 -16.21 0.02 0.14
CA LEU A 58 -15.38 -1.15 -0.20
C LEU A 58 -13.89 -0.88 0.03
N ILE A 59 -13.43 0.35 -0.15
CA ILE A 59 -12.06 0.78 0.14
C ILE A 59 -11.86 0.88 1.65
N THR A 60 -12.79 1.53 2.35
CA THR A 60 -12.76 1.68 3.81
C THR A 60 -12.72 0.33 4.53
N ILE A 61 -13.67 -0.55 4.21
CA ILE A 61 -13.76 -1.89 4.80
C ILE A 61 -12.48 -2.68 4.51
N GLY A 62 -12.03 -2.62 3.26
CA GLY A 62 -10.79 -3.29 2.86
C GLY A 62 -9.59 -2.81 3.66
N ALA A 63 -9.43 -1.52 3.81
CA ALA A 63 -8.33 -0.92 4.56
C ALA A 63 -8.39 -1.27 6.06
N LEU A 64 -9.57 -1.25 6.68
CA LEU A 64 -9.76 -1.66 8.07
C LEU A 64 -9.41 -3.14 8.28
N VAL A 65 -9.87 -4.01 7.37
CA VAL A 65 -9.51 -5.44 7.42
C VAL A 65 -8.00 -5.61 7.38
N LEU A 66 -7.31 -4.94 6.46
CA LEU A 66 -5.85 -5.03 6.35
C LEU A 66 -5.15 -4.47 7.60
N ALA A 67 -5.58 -3.31 8.10
CA ALA A 67 -4.99 -2.68 9.28
C ALA A 67 -5.06 -3.56 10.54
N VAL A 68 -6.20 -4.22 10.75
CA VAL A 68 -6.46 -5.03 11.95
C VAL A 68 -5.94 -6.46 11.77
N SER A 69 -6.19 -7.07 10.61
CA SER A 69 -5.90 -8.49 10.41
C SER A 69 -4.42 -8.78 10.19
N ALA A 70 -3.65 -7.87 9.57
CA ALA A 70 -2.25 -8.12 9.27
C ALA A 70 -1.42 -8.38 10.55
N PRO A 71 -1.45 -7.57 11.61
CA PRO A 71 -0.70 -7.85 12.83
C PRO A 71 -1.24 -9.08 13.59
N LEU A 72 -2.57 -9.27 13.63
CA LEU A 72 -3.19 -10.39 14.33
C LEU A 72 -2.87 -11.75 13.69
N LEU A 73 -2.96 -11.81 12.36
CA LEU A 73 -2.68 -13.05 11.62
C LEU A 73 -1.18 -13.32 11.54
N ALA A 74 -0.33 -12.29 11.48
CA ALA A 74 1.11 -12.46 11.48
C ALA A 74 1.61 -13.30 12.68
N ALA A 75 1.05 -13.05 13.87
CA ALA A 75 1.39 -13.81 15.07
C ALA A 75 0.95 -15.28 14.97
N ARG A 76 -0.24 -15.55 14.41
CA ARG A 76 -0.78 -16.90 14.28
C ARG A 76 -0.06 -17.77 13.24
N VAL A 77 0.45 -17.13 12.17
CA VAL A 77 1.09 -17.85 11.06
C VAL A 77 2.61 -17.91 11.16
N ALA A 78 3.21 -17.36 12.23
CA ALA A 78 4.65 -17.17 12.36
C ALA A 78 5.48 -18.46 12.14
N GLY A 79 5.07 -19.59 12.71
CA GLY A 79 5.75 -20.89 12.58
C GLY A 79 5.43 -21.70 11.33
N SER A 80 4.55 -21.20 10.46
CA SER A 80 4.08 -21.95 9.29
C SER A 80 5.13 -21.99 8.18
N ASP A 81 5.13 -23.08 7.39
CA ASP A 81 5.90 -23.18 6.16
C ASP A 81 5.42 -22.17 5.11
N ARG A 82 6.31 -21.33 4.62
CA ARG A 82 5.96 -20.21 3.73
C ARG A 82 5.48 -20.62 2.35
N ARG A 83 5.97 -21.72 1.81
CA ARG A 83 5.47 -22.25 0.53
C ARG A 83 3.98 -22.56 0.63
N ARG A 84 3.59 -23.37 1.61
CA ARG A 84 2.18 -23.76 1.82
C ARG A 84 1.32 -22.58 2.21
N LEU A 85 1.79 -21.76 3.15
CA LEU A 85 1.06 -20.60 3.65
C LEU A 85 0.72 -19.62 2.51
N LEU A 86 1.73 -19.17 1.77
CA LEU A 86 1.56 -18.15 0.73
C LEU A 86 0.73 -18.66 -0.44
N THR A 87 0.91 -19.92 -0.84
CA THR A 87 0.08 -20.53 -1.88
C THR A 87 -1.38 -20.63 -1.45
N LEU A 88 -1.67 -21.09 -0.24
CA LEU A 88 -3.05 -21.21 0.25
C LEU A 88 -3.74 -19.84 0.34
N TRP A 89 -3.04 -18.79 0.80
CA TRP A 89 -3.63 -17.46 0.89
C TRP A 89 -3.81 -16.79 -0.49
N LEU A 90 -2.97 -17.10 -1.49
CA LEU A 90 -3.23 -16.70 -2.88
C LEU A 90 -4.43 -17.43 -3.49
N LEU A 91 -4.59 -18.73 -3.23
CA LEU A 91 -5.77 -19.49 -3.65
C LEU A 91 -7.04 -18.97 -2.97
N TRP A 92 -6.98 -18.69 -1.66
CA TRP A 92 -8.06 -18.02 -0.94
C TRP A 92 -8.45 -16.68 -1.61
N TYR A 93 -7.45 -15.89 -1.97
CA TYR A 93 -7.63 -14.61 -2.63
C TYR A 93 -8.22 -14.75 -4.04
N ALA A 94 -7.79 -15.77 -4.79
CA ALA A 94 -8.34 -16.11 -6.10
C ALA A 94 -9.82 -16.52 -6.01
N VAL A 95 -10.15 -17.46 -5.11
CA VAL A 95 -11.53 -17.89 -4.88
C VAL A 95 -12.41 -16.73 -4.40
N GLY A 96 -11.90 -15.93 -3.47
CA GLY A 96 -12.61 -14.76 -2.98
C GLY A 96 -12.93 -13.74 -4.09
N HIS A 97 -11.99 -13.45 -5.00
CA HIS A 97 -12.25 -12.56 -6.14
C HIS A 97 -13.19 -13.18 -7.17
N ALA A 98 -13.11 -14.49 -7.40
CA ALA A 98 -14.09 -15.20 -8.26
C ALA A 98 -15.51 -15.11 -7.68
N LEU A 99 -15.68 -15.32 -6.38
CA LEU A 99 -16.97 -15.16 -5.70
C LEU A 99 -17.43 -13.68 -5.71
N ALA A 100 -16.52 -12.73 -5.53
CA ALA A 100 -16.82 -11.31 -5.61
C ALA A 100 -17.33 -10.93 -7.01
N ALA A 101 -16.75 -11.49 -8.08
CA ALA A 101 -17.21 -11.27 -9.46
C ALA A 101 -18.64 -11.79 -9.71
N LEU A 102 -19.09 -12.76 -8.92
CA LEU A 102 -20.44 -13.33 -9.00
C LEU A 102 -21.44 -12.65 -8.04
N ALA A 103 -21.02 -11.65 -7.27
CA ALA A 103 -21.88 -11.01 -6.26
C ALA A 103 -23.10 -10.35 -6.93
N PRO A 104 -24.33 -10.66 -6.46
CA PRO A 104 -25.55 -10.12 -7.04
C PRO A 104 -25.86 -8.67 -6.61
N ASN A 105 -25.31 -8.23 -5.48
CA ASN A 105 -25.55 -6.91 -4.91
C ASN A 105 -24.36 -6.41 -4.11
N PHE A 106 -24.41 -5.13 -3.72
CA PHE A 106 -23.33 -4.46 -2.98
C PHE A 106 -23.02 -5.13 -1.64
N THR A 107 -24.03 -5.54 -0.88
CA THR A 107 -23.84 -6.15 0.45
C THR A 107 -23.07 -7.47 0.34
N THR A 108 -23.47 -8.33 -0.59
CA THR A 108 -22.75 -9.59 -0.84
C THR A 108 -21.31 -9.32 -1.28
N LEU A 109 -21.10 -8.35 -2.18
CA LEU A 109 -19.77 -7.96 -2.62
C LEU A 109 -18.90 -7.47 -1.44
N ALA A 110 -19.45 -6.63 -0.55
CA ALA A 110 -18.76 -6.10 0.61
C ALA A 110 -18.35 -7.21 1.61
N ILE A 111 -19.26 -8.17 1.88
CA ILE A 111 -18.99 -9.30 2.76
C ILE A 111 -17.89 -10.20 2.17
N VAL A 112 -18.04 -10.61 0.92
CA VAL A 112 -17.06 -11.46 0.23
C VAL A 112 -15.71 -10.79 0.20
N ARG A 113 -15.66 -9.48 -0.13
CA ARG A 113 -14.42 -8.72 -0.15
C ARG A 113 -13.75 -8.65 1.21
N THR A 114 -14.52 -8.43 2.29
CA THR A 114 -14.00 -8.42 3.68
C THR A 114 -13.23 -9.71 3.98
N VAL A 115 -13.81 -10.84 3.65
CA VAL A 115 -13.21 -12.16 3.88
C VAL A 115 -12.03 -12.42 2.94
N THR A 116 -12.14 -12.01 1.68
CA THR A 116 -11.08 -12.15 0.67
C THR A 116 -9.80 -11.42 1.06
N LEU A 117 -9.90 -10.22 1.62
CA LEU A 117 -8.75 -9.38 1.96
C LEU A 117 -7.90 -9.89 3.13
N LEU A 118 -8.38 -10.88 3.89
CA LEU A 118 -7.53 -11.61 4.83
C LEU A 118 -6.34 -12.26 4.12
N GLY A 119 -6.51 -12.66 2.85
CA GLY A 119 -5.42 -13.17 2.02
C GLY A 119 -4.32 -12.14 1.79
N ALA A 120 -4.70 -10.89 1.50
CA ALA A 120 -3.76 -9.79 1.33
C ALA A 120 -3.05 -9.42 2.64
N ALA A 121 -3.79 -9.45 3.76
CA ALA A 121 -3.24 -9.16 5.09
C ALA A 121 -2.13 -10.15 5.50
N VAL A 122 -2.22 -11.40 5.05
CA VAL A 122 -1.20 -12.42 5.30
C VAL A 122 -0.11 -12.40 4.24
N PHE A 123 -0.49 -12.41 2.96
CA PHE A 123 0.48 -12.66 1.88
C PHE A 123 1.62 -11.64 1.86
N THR A 124 1.32 -10.36 1.78
CA THR A 124 2.31 -9.30 1.57
C THR A 124 3.42 -9.26 2.64
N PRO A 125 3.11 -9.20 3.96
CA PRO A 125 4.16 -9.18 4.97
C PRO A 125 4.91 -10.52 5.05
N GLN A 126 4.24 -11.64 4.82
CA GLN A 126 4.88 -12.96 4.90
C GLN A 126 5.75 -13.26 3.66
N ALA A 127 5.44 -12.69 2.50
CA ALA A 127 6.32 -12.73 1.31
C ALA A 127 7.64 -12.00 1.57
N GLY A 128 7.58 -10.82 2.17
CA GLY A 128 8.78 -10.08 2.60
C GLY A 128 9.61 -10.86 3.63
N ALA A 129 8.96 -11.47 4.63
CA ALA A 129 9.64 -12.28 5.64
C ALA A 129 10.26 -13.55 5.04
N ALA A 130 9.60 -14.21 4.08
CA ALA A 130 10.11 -15.39 3.40
C ALA A 130 11.42 -15.10 2.67
N ILE A 131 11.43 -14.06 1.82
CA ILE A 131 12.61 -13.74 1.03
C ILE A 131 13.76 -13.23 1.90
N ALA A 132 13.47 -12.55 3.02
CA ALA A 132 14.47 -12.10 3.96
C ALA A 132 15.28 -13.26 4.59
N VAL A 133 14.60 -14.37 4.93
CA VAL A 133 15.25 -15.57 5.49
C VAL A 133 16.07 -16.31 4.44
N MET A 134 15.62 -16.32 3.19
CA MET A 134 16.30 -17.00 2.09
C MET A 134 17.52 -16.23 1.56
N THR A 135 17.67 -14.95 1.92
CA THR A 135 18.70 -14.06 1.36
C THR A 135 19.77 -13.75 2.41
N ARG A 136 21.03 -13.63 1.97
CA ARG A 136 22.17 -13.23 2.83
C ARG A 136 21.89 -11.89 3.51
N PRO A 137 22.38 -11.65 4.75
CA PRO A 137 22.09 -10.45 5.52
C PRO A 137 22.28 -9.13 4.74
N GLU A 138 23.37 -9.03 3.97
CA GLU A 138 23.76 -7.83 3.22
C GLU A 138 22.78 -7.49 2.08
N ALA A 139 22.15 -8.51 1.50
CA ALA A 139 21.23 -8.37 0.36
C ALA A 139 19.74 -8.40 0.74
N ARG A 140 19.40 -8.60 2.02
CA ARG A 140 18.00 -8.73 2.49
C ARG A 140 17.13 -7.53 2.15
N GLY A 141 17.63 -6.33 2.39
CA GLY A 141 16.91 -5.09 2.09
C GLY A 141 16.53 -5.00 0.61
N HIS A 142 17.49 -5.27 -0.27
CA HIS A 142 17.26 -5.28 -1.71
C HIS A 142 16.23 -6.35 -2.14
N ALA A 143 16.34 -7.56 -1.58
CA ALA A 143 15.43 -8.66 -1.90
C ALA A 143 13.98 -8.37 -1.47
N ILE A 144 13.79 -7.81 -0.27
CA ILE A 144 12.48 -7.37 0.24
C ILE A 144 11.90 -6.29 -0.67
N THR A 145 12.69 -5.24 -0.96
CA THR A 145 12.26 -4.14 -1.85
C THR A 145 11.84 -4.66 -3.21
N PHE A 146 12.59 -5.60 -3.79
CA PHE A 146 12.25 -6.22 -5.08
C PHE A 146 10.87 -6.90 -5.03
N VAL A 147 10.58 -7.67 -3.99
CA VAL A 147 9.27 -8.34 -3.81
C VAL A 147 8.14 -7.32 -3.68
N PHE A 148 8.38 -6.19 -3.02
CA PHE A 148 7.40 -5.11 -2.88
C PHE A 148 7.20 -4.26 -4.15
N LEU A 149 8.12 -4.33 -5.14
CA LEU A 149 7.90 -3.71 -6.45
C LEU A 149 6.60 -4.19 -7.12
N GLY A 150 6.08 -5.38 -6.77
CA GLY A 150 4.78 -5.85 -7.22
C GLY A 150 3.65 -4.83 -6.99
N TRP A 151 3.67 -4.08 -5.88
CA TRP A 151 2.71 -3.01 -5.59
C TRP A 151 2.87 -1.82 -6.53
N ALA A 152 4.11 -1.41 -6.80
CA ALA A 152 4.38 -0.32 -7.74
C ALA A 152 3.97 -0.69 -9.17
N VAL A 153 4.27 -1.91 -9.61
CA VAL A 153 3.84 -2.42 -10.91
C VAL A 153 2.32 -2.49 -11.02
N ALA A 154 1.62 -2.90 -9.94
CA ALA A 154 0.16 -2.90 -9.90
C ALA A 154 -0.43 -1.48 -10.00
N SER A 155 0.22 -0.48 -9.43
CA SER A 155 -0.21 0.92 -9.59
C SER A 155 -0.06 1.43 -11.02
N VAL A 156 0.98 0.98 -11.74
CA VAL A 156 1.25 1.38 -13.12
C VAL A 156 0.37 0.64 -14.13
N LEU A 157 0.17 -0.67 -13.93
CA LEU A 157 -0.53 -1.53 -14.88
C LEU A 157 -1.93 -1.93 -14.39
N GLY A 158 -2.06 -2.25 -13.11
CA GLY A 158 -3.30 -2.79 -12.54
C GLY A 158 -4.42 -1.75 -12.48
N LEU A 159 -4.15 -0.54 -11.99
CA LEU A 159 -5.18 0.52 -11.92
C LEU A 159 -5.73 0.92 -13.29
N PRO A 160 -4.90 1.24 -14.30
CA PRO A 160 -5.40 1.52 -15.65
C PRO A 160 -6.15 0.34 -16.25
N MET A 161 -5.66 -0.87 -16.04
CA MET A 161 -6.33 -2.10 -16.48
C MET A 161 -7.73 -2.19 -15.86
N HIS A 162 -7.85 -2.02 -14.54
CA HIS A 162 -9.16 -2.06 -13.86
C HIS A 162 -10.09 -0.98 -14.36
N ALA A 163 -9.61 0.26 -14.52
CA ALA A 163 -10.42 1.37 -15.01
C ALA A 163 -10.94 1.09 -16.42
N TYR A 164 -10.07 0.66 -17.34
CA TYR A 164 -10.46 0.38 -18.72
C TYR A 164 -11.35 -0.86 -18.86
N VAL A 165 -10.98 -1.97 -18.19
CA VAL A 165 -11.73 -3.23 -18.28
C VAL A 165 -13.11 -3.09 -17.65
N ALA A 166 -13.22 -2.42 -16.51
CA ALA A 166 -14.52 -2.24 -15.84
C ALA A 166 -15.48 -1.39 -16.68
N GLU A 167 -14.99 -0.29 -17.23
CA GLU A 167 -15.82 0.61 -18.07
C GLU A 167 -16.20 -0.01 -19.42
N THR A 168 -15.44 -1.01 -19.92
CA THR A 168 -15.65 -1.62 -21.23
C THR A 168 -16.38 -2.97 -21.14
N PHE A 169 -16.01 -3.81 -20.17
CA PHE A 169 -16.45 -5.19 -20.03
C PHE A 169 -17.18 -5.47 -18.71
N GLY A 170 -17.23 -4.48 -17.83
CA GLY A 170 -17.84 -4.57 -16.51
C GLY A 170 -16.84 -4.96 -15.38
N TRP A 171 -17.13 -4.50 -14.16
CA TRP A 171 -16.33 -4.75 -12.96
C TRP A 171 -16.19 -6.24 -12.62
N ARG A 172 -17.16 -7.07 -13.01
CA ARG A 172 -17.12 -8.52 -12.81
C ARG A 172 -15.95 -9.15 -13.55
N VAL A 173 -15.72 -8.74 -14.81
CA VAL A 173 -14.58 -9.19 -15.61
C VAL A 173 -13.26 -8.73 -14.99
N ALA A 174 -13.19 -7.48 -14.52
CA ALA A 174 -12.00 -6.96 -13.86
C ALA A 174 -11.64 -7.78 -12.61
N LEU A 175 -12.61 -8.13 -11.76
CA LEU A 175 -12.38 -9.00 -10.59
C LEU A 175 -12.05 -10.45 -10.99
N GLY A 176 -12.64 -10.97 -12.07
CA GLY A 176 -12.31 -12.27 -12.65
C GLY A 176 -10.86 -12.36 -13.11
N ILE A 177 -10.31 -11.28 -13.69
CA ILE A 177 -8.89 -11.18 -14.05
C ILE A 177 -8.02 -11.25 -12.80
N VAL A 178 -8.37 -10.57 -11.71
CA VAL A 178 -7.64 -10.68 -10.43
C VAL A 178 -7.67 -12.11 -9.90
N ALA A 179 -8.81 -12.78 -9.98
CA ALA A 179 -8.92 -14.18 -9.57
C ALA A 179 -7.96 -15.08 -10.38
N GLY A 180 -7.94 -14.93 -11.71
CA GLY A 180 -7.04 -15.67 -12.58
C GLY A 180 -5.56 -15.39 -12.29
N MET A 181 -5.18 -14.10 -12.16
CA MET A 181 -3.82 -13.71 -11.82
C MET A 181 -3.38 -14.29 -10.47
N SER A 182 -4.26 -14.28 -9.48
CA SER A 182 -3.98 -14.81 -8.15
C SER A 182 -3.80 -16.33 -8.16
N ALA A 183 -4.59 -17.07 -8.95
CA ALA A 183 -4.44 -18.50 -9.13
C ALA A 183 -3.11 -18.86 -9.84
N LEU A 184 -2.74 -18.11 -10.88
CA LEU A 184 -1.45 -18.27 -11.57
C LEU A 184 -0.28 -17.96 -10.63
N ALA A 185 -0.39 -16.89 -9.84
CA ALA A 185 0.62 -16.54 -8.85
C ALA A 185 0.74 -17.62 -7.76
N ALA A 186 -0.37 -18.24 -7.33
CA ALA A 186 -0.35 -19.35 -6.38
C ALA A 186 0.40 -20.57 -6.93
N ALA A 187 0.14 -20.94 -8.18
CA ALA A 187 0.87 -22.00 -8.85
C ALA A 187 2.37 -21.66 -8.96
N TRP A 188 2.70 -20.43 -9.35
CA TRP A 188 4.10 -19.99 -9.46
C TRP A 188 4.82 -20.04 -8.10
N VAL A 189 4.21 -19.51 -7.03
CA VAL A 189 4.75 -19.56 -5.67
C VAL A 189 4.94 -21.01 -5.21
N TRP A 190 4.00 -21.89 -5.49
CA TRP A 190 4.11 -23.32 -5.16
C TRP A 190 5.33 -23.98 -5.79
N HIS A 191 5.63 -23.66 -7.03
CA HIS A 191 6.76 -24.27 -7.74
C HIS A 191 8.10 -23.58 -7.43
N ALA A 192 8.11 -22.29 -7.15
CA ALA A 192 9.34 -21.53 -6.95
C ALA A 192 9.86 -21.54 -5.50
N LEU A 193 8.98 -21.57 -4.48
CA LEU A 193 9.41 -21.55 -3.09
C LEU A 193 9.82 -22.94 -2.60
N PRO A 194 10.98 -23.08 -1.93
CA PRO A 194 11.37 -24.31 -1.28
C PRO A 194 10.54 -24.56 -0.02
N ASN A 195 10.48 -25.82 0.41
CA ASN A 195 9.89 -26.20 1.70
C ASN A 195 10.81 -25.78 2.85
N GLY A 196 10.24 -25.62 4.04
CA GLY A 196 11.00 -25.39 5.27
C GLY A 196 11.36 -23.93 5.55
N VAL A 197 10.93 -22.97 4.74
CA VAL A 197 11.15 -21.52 5.00
C VAL A 197 10.22 -21.06 6.13
N ARG A 198 10.79 -20.81 7.32
CA ARG A 198 10.06 -20.43 8.55
C ARG A 198 10.72 -19.26 9.24
N PRO A 199 10.31 -18.00 8.97
CA PRO A 199 10.81 -16.82 9.68
C PRO A 199 10.47 -16.85 11.17
N ALA A 200 11.34 -16.29 11.99
CA ALA A 200 11.09 -16.14 13.44
C ALA A 200 9.99 -15.10 13.72
N PRO A 201 9.14 -15.31 14.73
CA PRO A 201 8.13 -14.33 15.13
C PRO A 201 8.77 -13.11 15.80
N LEU A 202 8.09 -11.94 15.68
CA LEU A 202 8.45 -10.75 16.44
C LEU A 202 8.11 -10.93 17.92
N SER A 203 8.98 -10.45 18.83
CA SER A 203 8.75 -10.57 20.26
C SER A 203 7.75 -9.53 20.80
N GLY A 204 6.97 -9.89 21.83
CA GLY A 204 6.05 -8.96 22.49
C GLY A 204 6.75 -7.76 23.14
N ALA A 205 8.01 -7.92 23.56
CA ALA A 205 8.81 -6.82 24.10
C ALA A 205 9.11 -5.75 23.05
N GLN A 206 9.45 -6.14 21.83
CA GLN A 206 9.67 -5.19 20.72
C GLN A 206 8.41 -4.38 20.42
N TRP A 207 7.23 -5.01 20.39
CA TRP A 207 5.96 -4.32 20.21
C TRP A 207 5.68 -3.30 21.31
N ARG A 208 5.87 -3.69 22.58
CA ARG A 208 5.66 -2.77 23.73
C ARG A 208 6.55 -1.54 23.61
N THR A 209 7.84 -1.71 23.29
CA THR A 209 8.80 -0.59 23.18
C THR A 209 8.39 0.36 22.07
N VAL A 210 7.97 -0.15 20.89
CA VAL A 210 7.51 0.69 19.76
C VAL A 210 6.29 1.52 20.15
N PHE A 211 5.29 0.92 20.82
CA PHE A 211 4.07 1.62 21.23
C PHE A 211 4.29 2.67 22.32
N THR A 212 5.34 2.55 23.13
CA THR A 212 5.66 3.50 24.20
C THR A 212 6.54 4.66 23.74
N ASP A 213 7.22 4.54 22.59
CA ASP A 213 8.03 5.62 22.02
C ASP A 213 7.15 6.65 21.30
N ARG A 214 6.97 7.82 21.93
CA ARG A 214 6.11 8.90 21.45
C ARG A 214 6.58 9.49 20.11
N VAL A 215 7.90 9.58 19.87
CA VAL A 215 8.44 10.17 18.65
C VAL A 215 8.29 9.18 17.49
N LEU A 216 8.57 7.91 17.74
CA LEU A 216 8.37 6.85 16.76
C LEU A 216 6.89 6.71 16.37
N MET A 217 6.00 6.73 17.37
CA MET A 217 4.54 6.71 17.13
C MET A 217 4.06 7.95 16.37
N ALA A 218 4.62 9.13 16.62
CA ALA A 218 4.30 10.31 15.84
C ALA A 218 4.70 10.15 14.36
N VAL A 219 5.88 9.57 14.08
CA VAL A 219 6.32 9.28 12.70
C VAL A 219 5.40 8.27 12.02
N VAL A 220 4.92 7.25 12.74
CA VAL A 220 3.91 6.30 12.24
C VAL A 220 2.58 7.00 11.97
N LEU A 221 2.14 7.89 12.86
CA LEU A 221 0.90 8.66 12.68
C LEU A 221 0.97 9.63 11.48
N VAL A 222 2.14 10.18 11.19
CA VAL A 222 2.37 10.96 9.95
C VAL A 222 2.01 10.15 8.71
N THR A 223 2.36 8.85 8.67
CA THR A 223 1.99 7.97 7.56
C THR A 223 0.48 7.78 7.47
N ALA A 224 -0.21 7.62 8.59
CA ALA A 224 -1.68 7.52 8.59
C ALA A 224 -2.35 8.80 8.10
N LEU A 225 -1.91 9.98 8.56
CA LEU A 225 -2.45 11.27 8.12
C LEU A 225 -2.18 11.53 6.63
N ALA A 226 -0.97 11.24 6.15
CA ALA A 226 -0.65 11.34 4.73
C ALA A 226 -1.46 10.36 3.87
N GLY A 227 -1.72 9.16 4.39
CA GLY A 227 -2.62 8.18 3.78
C GLY A 227 -4.06 8.71 3.73
N ALA A 228 -4.56 9.30 4.82
CA ALA A 228 -5.89 9.91 4.86
C ALA A 228 -6.03 11.01 3.80
N ALA A 229 -5.05 11.90 3.70
CA ALA A 229 -5.02 12.93 2.67
C ALA A 229 -5.15 12.36 1.25
N GLN A 230 -4.32 11.39 0.92
CA GLN A 230 -4.27 10.79 -0.42
C GLN A 230 -5.56 10.05 -0.76
N PHE A 231 -6.05 9.20 0.14
CA PHE A 231 -7.22 8.39 -0.12
C PHE A 231 -8.55 9.14 -0.04
N THR A 232 -8.59 10.35 0.52
CA THR A 232 -9.72 11.26 0.38
C THR A 232 -10.00 11.59 -1.11
N LEU A 233 -8.95 11.78 -1.93
CA LEU A 233 -9.07 12.01 -3.37
C LEU A 233 -9.01 10.72 -4.19
N PHE A 234 -8.02 9.87 -3.92
CA PHE A 234 -7.73 8.70 -4.75
C PHE A 234 -8.91 7.74 -4.86
N SER A 235 -9.66 7.56 -3.75
CA SER A 235 -10.84 6.68 -3.71
C SER A 235 -11.92 7.11 -4.68
N TYR A 236 -12.02 8.41 -4.97
CA TYR A 236 -13.10 8.99 -5.76
C TYR A 236 -12.60 9.68 -7.04
N MET A 237 -11.35 9.43 -7.44
CA MET A 237 -10.75 10.07 -8.62
C MET A 237 -11.48 9.65 -9.91
N ALA A 238 -11.81 8.38 -10.08
CA ALA A 238 -12.54 7.92 -11.27
C ALA A 238 -13.95 8.52 -11.37
N PRO A 239 -14.81 8.52 -10.31
CA PRO A 239 -16.07 9.24 -10.30
C PRO A 239 -15.94 10.74 -10.56
N TYR A 240 -14.94 11.41 -9.95
CA TYR A 240 -14.68 12.83 -10.21
C TYR A 240 -14.39 13.10 -11.69
N MET A 241 -13.51 12.31 -12.29
CA MET A 241 -13.15 12.45 -13.70
C MET A 241 -14.37 12.24 -14.62
N ARG A 242 -15.20 11.25 -14.32
CA ARG A 242 -16.38 10.94 -15.12
C ARG A 242 -17.48 12.00 -14.95
N GLN A 243 -17.84 12.35 -13.71
CA GLN A 243 -18.99 13.19 -13.40
C GLN A 243 -18.71 14.70 -13.52
N VAL A 244 -17.48 15.14 -13.15
CA VAL A 244 -17.11 16.56 -13.15
C VAL A 244 -16.40 16.96 -14.44
N LEU A 245 -15.46 16.12 -14.92
CA LEU A 245 -14.64 16.42 -16.09
C LEU A 245 -15.18 15.80 -17.39
N GLY A 246 -16.25 14.98 -17.34
CA GLY A 246 -16.81 14.31 -18.52
C GLY A 246 -15.82 13.35 -19.21
N SER A 247 -14.88 12.80 -18.47
CA SER A 247 -13.77 11.99 -19.02
C SER A 247 -14.24 10.65 -19.53
N THR A 248 -13.69 10.22 -20.67
CA THR A 248 -13.89 8.88 -21.22
C THR A 248 -13.13 7.81 -20.42
N PRO A 249 -13.50 6.52 -20.51
CA PRO A 249 -12.77 5.42 -19.88
C PRO A 249 -11.28 5.41 -20.21
N ALA A 250 -10.94 5.66 -21.47
CA ALA A 250 -9.55 5.73 -21.92
C ALA A 250 -8.77 6.89 -21.26
N GLN A 251 -9.40 8.05 -21.08
CA GLN A 251 -8.78 9.19 -20.38
C GLN A 251 -8.58 8.88 -18.89
N ILE A 252 -9.54 8.24 -18.23
CA ILE A 252 -9.41 7.82 -16.83
C ILE A 252 -8.23 6.84 -16.68
N ALA A 253 -8.17 5.82 -17.53
CA ALA A 253 -7.07 4.87 -17.54
C ALA A 253 -5.70 5.55 -17.81
N ALA A 254 -5.66 6.50 -18.74
CA ALA A 254 -4.44 7.26 -19.05
C ALA A 254 -3.95 8.10 -17.86
N VAL A 255 -4.86 8.74 -17.11
CA VAL A 255 -4.50 9.51 -15.90
C VAL A 255 -3.93 8.60 -14.81
N PHE A 256 -4.53 7.43 -14.56
CA PHE A 256 -3.97 6.44 -13.64
C PHE A 256 -2.60 5.91 -14.12
N LEU A 257 -2.44 5.70 -15.43
CA LEU A 257 -1.13 5.29 -16.00
C LEU A 257 -0.06 6.36 -15.76
N VAL A 258 -0.35 7.62 -16.03
CA VAL A 258 0.56 8.76 -15.77
C VAL A 258 0.91 8.79 -14.29
N PHE A 259 -0.07 8.67 -13.40
CA PHE A 259 0.15 8.63 -11.96
C PHE A 259 1.10 7.50 -11.55
N GLY A 260 0.89 6.29 -12.06
CA GLY A 260 1.74 5.14 -11.75
C GLY A 260 3.16 5.28 -12.30
N VAL A 261 3.30 5.64 -13.58
CA VAL A 261 4.61 5.75 -14.26
C VAL A 261 5.47 6.84 -13.63
N VAL A 262 4.91 8.05 -13.45
CA VAL A 262 5.64 9.17 -12.82
C VAL A 262 6.08 8.81 -11.41
N GLY A 263 5.21 8.18 -10.61
CA GLY A 263 5.54 7.78 -9.25
C GLY A 263 6.63 6.72 -9.18
N LEU A 264 6.58 5.73 -10.06
CA LEU A 264 7.63 4.70 -10.14
C LEU A 264 8.98 5.31 -10.53
N CYS A 265 9.02 6.13 -11.57
CA CYS A 265 10.24 6.84 -11.99
C CYS A 265 10.79 7.72 -10.85
N ALA A 266 9.93 8.48 -10.19
CA ALA A 266 10.31 9.34 -9.07
C ALA A 266 10.89 8.53 -7.91
N SER A 267 10.31 7.38 -7.56
CA SER A 267 10.83 6.50 -6.51
C SER A 267 12.27 6.05 -6.79
N VAL A 268 12.58 5.71 -8.04
CA VAL A 268 13.93 5.32 -8.44
C VAL A 268 14.90 6.50 -8.32
N VAL A 269 14.52 7.68 -8.73
CA VAL A 269 15.37 8.89 -8.63
C VAL A 269 15.61 9.26 -7.17
N ILE A 270 14.55 9.31 -6.37
CA ILE A 270 14.61 9.74 -4.97
C ILE A 270 15.42 8.76 -4.12
N SER A 271 15.35 7.45 -4.41
CA SER A 271 16.16 6.45 -3.71
C SER A 271 17.68 6.67 -3.86
N ARG A 272 18.13 7.37 -4.91
CA ARG A 272 19.54 7.69 -5.14
C ARG A 272 20.01 8.98 -4.46
N VAL A 273 19.10 9.85 -4.08
CA VAL A 273 19.42 11.17 -3.53
C VAL A 273 19.05 11.35 -2.05
N ILE A 274 18.31 10.40 -1.49
CA ILE A 274 17.80 10.46 -0.11
C ILE A 274 18.93 10.72 0.93
N ASP A 275 20.08 10.09 0.76
CA ASP A 275 21.21 10.19 1.69
C ASP A 275 21.81 11.59 1.73
N ARG A 276 21.68 12.37 0.64
CA ARG A 276 22.20 13.75 0.55
C ARG A 276 21.34 14.76 1.31
N PHE A 277 20.02 14.55 1.36
CA PHE A 277 19.07 15.52 1.94
C PHE A 277 18.61 15.13 3.34
N GLY A 278 18.81 13.87 3.75
CA GLY A 278 18.30 13.31 4.98
C GLY A 278 16.81 13.00 4.95
N THR A 279 16.41 11.95 5.66
CA THR A 279 15.06 11.37 5.58
C THR A 279 13.94 12.34 6.00
N ALA A 280 14.14 13.12 7.07
CA ALA A 280 13.11 14.02 7.59
C ALA A 280 12.78 15.18 6.62
N ARG A 281 13.82 15.79 6.02
CA ARG A 281 13.64 16.87 5.02
C ARG A 281 13.02 16.32 3.74
N MET A 282 13.44 15.13 3.30
CA MET A 282 12.89 14.50 2.12
C MET A 282 11.41 14.17 2.31
N VAL A 283 10.99 13.64 3.46
CA VAL A 283 9.56 13.41 3.76
C VAL A 283 8.77 14.71 3.68
N ALA A 284 9.29 15.81 4.25
CA ALA A 284 8.62 17.11 4.20
C ALA A 284 8.47 17.64 2.78
N LEU A 285 9.52 17.53 1.96
CA LEU A 285 9.47 17.93 0.54
C LEU A 285 8.41 17.14 -0.22
N LEU A 286 8.40 15.80 -0.07
CA LEU A 286 7.46 14.93 -0.77
C LEU A 286 6.01 15.20 -0.37
N MET A 287 5.76 15.43 0.93
CA MET A 287 4.45 15.83 1.42
C MET A 287 4.05 17.23 0.92
N GLY A 288 5.01 18.17 0.81
CA GLY A 288 4.79 19.47 0.21
C GLY A 288 4.35 19.37 -1.26
N LEU A 289 5.01 18.52 -2.06
CA LEU A 289 4.61 18.24 -3.44
C LEU A 289 3.18 17.69 -3.53
N MET A 290 2.81 16.76 -2.62
CA MET A 290 1.44 16.26 -2.55
C MET A 290 0.44 17.36 -2.20
N ALA A 291 0.76 18.23 -1.24
CA ALA A 291 -0.09 19.35 -0.85
C ALA A 291 -0.31 20.33 -2.03
N VAL A 292 0.73 20.61 -2.82
CA VAL A 292 0.62 21.42 -4.05
C VAL A 292 -0.35 20.78 -5.04
N SER A 293 -0.26 19.49 -5.28
CA SER A 293 -1.21 18.77 -6.16
C SER A 293 -2.64 18.88 -5.66
N PHE A 294 -2.88 18.72 -4.35
CA PHE A 294 -4.23 18.81 -3.78
C PHE A 294 -4.81 20.22 -3.93
N ALA A 295 -3.98 21.27 -3.80
CA ALA A 295 -4.40 22.64 -4.09
C ALA A 295 -4.69 22.86 -5.58
N LEU A 296 -3.87 22.30 -6.48
CA LEU A 296 -4.05 22.44 -7.93
C LEU A 296 -5.26 21.63 -8.46
N TRP A 297 -5.69 20.60 -7.77
CA TRP A 297 -6.80 19.73 -8.19
C TRP A 297 -8.07 20.50 -8.51
N SER A 298 -8.45 21.48 -7.67
CA SER A 298 -9.68 22.26 -7.82
C SER A 298 -9.70 23.16 -9.06
N PHE A 299 -8.56 23.42 -9.68
CA PHE A 299 -8.43 24.23 -10.87
C PHE A 299 -8.41 23.41 -12.16
N ALA A 300 -8.40 22.07 -12.05
CA ALA A 300 -8.40 21.19 -13.22
C ALA A 300 -9.79 21.15 -13.86
N SER A 301 -9.92 21.65 -15.10
CA SER A 301 -11.15 21.65 -15.87
C SER A 301 -11.18 20.58 -16.98
N SER A 302 -10.14 19.77 -17.09
CA SER A 302 -10.05 18.67 -18.06
C SER A 302 -9.19 17.51 -17.54
N ALA A 303 -9.34 16.32 -18.14
CA ALA A 303 -8.51 15.17 -17.83
C ALA A 303 -7.00 15.46 -17.97
N THR A 304 -6.61 16.24 -19.00
CA THR A 304 -5.21 16.63 -19.22
C THR A 304 -4.70 17.56 -18.13
N MET A 305 -5.48 18.57 -17.74
CA MET A 305 -5.10 19.45 -16.63
C MET A 305 -4.99 18.68 -15.32
N LEU A 306 -5.91 17.75 -15.06
CA LEU A 306 -5.84 16.88 -13.90
C LEU A 306 -4.58 16.00 -13.93
N ALA A 307 -4.25 15.39 -15.07
CA ALA A 307 -3.05 14.61 -15.26
C ALA A 307 -1.77 15.40 -14.90
N LEU A 308 -1.71 16.68 -15.28
CA LEU A 308 -0.61 17.57 -14.92
C LEU A 308 -0.63 17.95 -13.43
N ALA A 309 -1.81 18.26 -12.89
CA ALA A 309 -1.98 18.65 -11.49
C ALA A 309 -1.58 17.55 -10.51
N ILE A 310 -1.76 16.28 -10.87
CA ILE A 310 -1.41 15.14 -10.00
C ILE A 310 0.06 14.69 -10.11
N VAL A 311 0.86 15.24 -11.02
CA VAL A 311 2.29 14.89 -11.15
C VAL A 311 3.06 15.08 -9.84
N PRO A 312 2.98 16.22 -9.13
CA PRO A 312 3.68 16.37 -7.86
C PRO A 312 3.20 15.39 -6.78
N TRP A 313 1.90 15.04 -6.77
CA TRP A 313 1.38 14.00 -5.89
C TRP A 313 1.96 12.62 -6.21
N SER A 314 1.99 12.27 -7.47
CA SER A 314 2.56 10.99 -7.91
C SER A 314 4.03 10.84 -7.47
N ILE A 315 4.85 11.89 -7.67
CA ILE A 315 6.24 11.95 -7.19
C ILE A 315 6.30 11.74 -5.67
N GLY A 316 5.45 12.44 -4.92
CA GLY A 316 5.42 12.37 -3.46
C GLY A 316 4.95 11.03 -2.93
N CYS A 317 3.88 10.48 -3.49
CA CYS A 317 3.18 9.29 -3.00
C CYS A 317 4.07 8.05 -2.92
N PHE A 318 4.70 7.70 -4.03
CA PHE A 318 5.47 6.45 -4.11
C PHE A 318 6.80 6.54 -3.36
N ALA A 319 7.48 7.68 -3.46
CA ALA A 319 8.76 7.86 -2.80
C ALA A 319 8.63 8.03 -1.28
N ALA A 320 7.57 8.69 -0.79
CA ALA A 320 7.38 8.95 0.64
C ALA A 320 7.38 7.67 1.48
N GLN A 321 6.86 6.56 0.95
CA GLN A 321 6.83 5.28 1.66
C GLN A 321 8.24 4.76 1.95
N SER A 322 9.10 4.74 0.93
CA SER A 322 10.49 4.28 1.08
C SER A 322 11.29 5.19 2.03
N VAL A 323 11.09 6.50 1.92
CA VAL A 323 11.75 7.50 2.78
C VAL A 323 11.28 7.37 4.24
N GLN A 324 9.99 7.11 4.46
CA GLN A 324 9.42 6.92 5.79
C GLN A 324 9.93 5.63 6.44
N HIS A 325 10.05 4.55 5.69
CA HIS A 325 10.68 3.31 6.16
C HIS A 325 12.16 3.53 6.54
N ALA A 326 12.92 4.25 5.71
CA ALA A 326 14.30 4.59 6.01
C ALA A 326 14.40 5.46 7.27
N ARG A 327 13.48 6.43 7.46
CA ARG A 327 13.42 7.27 8.67
C ARG A 327 13.19 6.43 9.93
N LEU A 328 12.19 5.54 9.93
CA LEU A 328 11.90 4.67 11.06
C LEU A 328 13.05 3.73 11.39
N THR A 329 13.70 3.16 10.39
CA THR A 329 14.85 2.26 10.55
C THR A 329 16.05 3.00 11.13
N SER A 330 16.32 4.23 10.69
CA SER A 330 17.43 5.05 11.23
C SER A 330 17.19 5.51 12.66
N MET A 331 15.94 5.75 13.06
CA MET A 331 15.60 6.16 14.43
C MET A 331 15.79 5.05 15.45
N ALA A 332 15.41 3.83 15.13
CA ALA A 332 15.44 2.69 16.03
C ALA A 332 15.78 1.39 15.27
N PRO A 333 17.07 1.18 14.92
CA PRO A 333 17.47 0.01 14.13
C PRO A 333 17.09 -1.33 14.76
N ALA A 334 17.18 -1.44 16.09
CA ALA A 334 16.78 -2.65 16.84
C ALA A 334 15.27 -2.93 16.78
N LEU A 335 14.44 -1.92 16.54
CA LEU A 335 12.98 -2.00 16.46
C LEU A 335 12.47 -1.94 15.01
N ALA A 336 13.36 -1.91 14.01
CA ALA A 336 13.01 -1.73 12.61
C ALA A 336 11.90 -2.69 12.12
N PRO A 337 11.94 -4.03 12.41
CA PRO A 337 10.88 -4.92 11.94
C PRO A 337 9.50 -4.57 12.50
N ALA A 338 9.41 -4.21 13.78
CA ALA A 338 8.15 -3.86 14.43
C ALA A 338 7.63 -2.48 13.97
N SER A 339 8.51 -1.47 13.89
CA SER A 339 8.14 -0.12 13.42
C SER A 339 7.72 -0.09 11.95
N MET A 340 8.36 -0.88 11.09
CA MET A 340 7.96 -1.02 9.69
C MET A 340 6.60 -1.72 9.54
N ALA A 341 6.35 -2.77 10.34
CA ALA A 341 5.05 -3.43 10.34
C ALA A 341 3.93 -2.48 10.80
N LEU A 342 4.18 -1.67 11.83
CA LEU A 342 3.24 -0.68 12.33
C LEU A 342 3.02 0.45 11.32
N ASN A 343 4.07 0.89 10.64
CA ASN A 343 3.96 1.87 9.55
C ASN A 343 3.11 1.34 8.38
N SER A 344 3.26 0.06 8.05
CA SER A 344 2.42 -0.57 7.03
C SER A 344 0.94 -0.62 7.45
N ALA A 345 0.66 -0.93 8.71
CA ALA A 345 -0.71 -0.85 9.25
C ALA A 345 -1.25 0.60 9.21
N ALA A 346 -0.40 1.59 9.51
CA ALA A 346 -0.78 3.00 9.48
C ALA A 346 -1.19 3.49 8.08
N ILE A 347 -0.59 2.94 7.02
CA ILE A 347 -1.02 3.21 5.63
C ILE A 347 -2.49 2.83 5.46
N TYR A 348 -2.88 1.64 5.90
CA TYR A 348 -4.25 1.16 5.76
C TYR A 348 -5.22 1.90 6.68
N VAL A 349 -4.81 2.28 7.90
CA VAL A 349 -5.60 3.16 8.77
C VAL A 349 -5.87 4.50 8.07
N GLY A 350 -4.82 5.10 7.50
CA GLY A 350 -4.94 6.33 6.72
C GLY A 350 -5.87 6.16 5.52
N GLN A 351 -5.72 5.07 4.76
CA GLN A 351 -6.60 4.74 3.64
C GLN A 351 -8.08 4.67 4.06
N ALA A 352 -8.36 4.02 5.18
CA ALA A 352 -9.73 3.92 5.71
C ALA A 352 -10.29 5.30 6.09
N ILE A 353 -9.52 6.10 6.84
CA ILE A 353 -9.91 7.46 7.25
C ILE A 353 -10.16 8.33 6.01
N GLY A 354 -9.26 8.28 5.02
CA GLY A 354 -9.38 9.05 3.79
C GLY A 354 -10.62 8.67 2.98
N ALA A 355 -10.87 7.38 2.78
CA ALA A 355 -12.04 6.90 2.06
C ALA A 355 -13.36 7.30 2.76
N VAL A 356 -13.41 7.22 4.10
CA VAL A 356 -14.57 7.71 4.89
C VAL A 356 -14.72 9.23 4.74
N THR A 357 -13.64 9.99 4.89
CA THR A 357 -13.67 11.46 4.75
C THR A 357 -14.18 11.85 3.36
N GLY A 358 -13.63 11.24 2.30
CA GLY A 358 -14.06 11.51 0.92
C GLY A 358 -15.53 11.13 0.69
N GLY A 359 -15.98 9.97 1.19
CA GLY A 359 -17.38 9.56 1.11
C GLY A 359 -18.34 10.49 1.81
N ALA A 360 -17.97 10.96 3.03
CA ALA A 360 -18.75 11.94 3.77
C ALA A 360 -18.82 13.28 3.04
N MET A 361 -17.70 13.77 2.50
CA MET A 361 -17.67 14.99 1.68
C MET A 361 -18.58 14.88 0.46
N LEU A 362 -18.50 13.76 -0.27
CA LEU A 362 -19.37 13.52 -1.43
C LEU A 362 -20.85 13.55 -1.06
N ALA A 363 -21.23 12.94 0.07
CA ALA A 363 -22.61 12.90 0.51
C ALA A 363 -23.14 14.27 0.96
N MET A 364 -22.29 15.13 1.52
CA MET A 364 -22.69 16.42 2.10
C MET A 364 -22.62 17.59 1.09
N VAL A 365 -21.53 17.67 0.33
CA VAL A 365 -21.18 18.84 -0.50
C VAL A 365 -20.73 18.48 -1.92
N GLY A 366 -20.78 17.21 -2.29
CA GLY A 366 -20.30 16.73 -3.58
C GLY A 366 -18.77 16.81 -3.69
N PHE A 367 -18.29 16.97 -4.93
CA PHE A 367 -16.84 16.98 -5.20
C PHE A 367 -16.13 18.32 -4.87
N SER A 368 -16.87 19.40 -4.61
CA SER A 368 -16.34 20.78 -4.56
C SER A 368 -15.26 21.01 -3.49
N LEU A 369 -15.38 20.37 -2.33
CA LEU A 369 -14.45 20.53 -1.21
C LEU A 369 -13.52 19.33 -0.99
N LEU A 370 -13.57 18.31 -1.86
CA LEU A 370 -12.86 17.05 -1.67
C LEU A 370 -11.33 17.28 -1.58
N SER A 371 -10.77 18.12 -2.46
CA SER A 371 -9.34 18.42 -2.49
C SER A 371 -8.89 19.26 -1.29
N TRP A 372 -9.75 20.15 -0.78
CA TRP A 372 -9.47 20.94 0.40
C TRP A 372 -9.45 20.11 1.67
N ALA A 373 -10.34 19.10 1.78
CA ALA A 373 -10.29 18.13 2.87
C ALA A 373 -9.00 17.29 2.83
N ALA A 374 -8.59 16.85 1.64
CA ALA A 374 -7.30 16.16 1.45
C ALA A 374 -6.11 17.06 1.83
N LEU A 375 -6.14 18.32 1.42
CA LEU A 375 -5.11 19.31 1.77
C LEU A 375 -5.02 19.51 3.29
N ALA A 376 -6.16 19.61 3.99
CA ALA A 376 -6.19 19.74 5.45
C ALA A 376 -5.50 18.55 6.15
N TRP A 377 -5.80 17.33 5.76
CA TRP A 377 -5.10 16.13 6.26
C TRP A 377 -3.59 16.18 5.98
N MET A 378 -3.19 16.61 4.78
CA MET A 378 -1.79 16.70 4.41
C MET A 378 -1.04 17.77 5.21
N VAL A 379 -1.65 18.92 5.47
CA VAL A 379 -1.09 19.96 6.34
C VAL A 379 -0.88 19.44 7.76
N LEU A 380 -1.85 18.72 8.32
CA LEU A 380 -1.70 18.07 9.62
C LEU A 380 -0.53 17.07 9.63
N ALA A 381 -0.39 16.27 8.57
CA ALA A 381 0.73 15.34 8.43
C ALA A 381 2.09 16.08 8.39
N ILE A 382 2.19 17.18 7.64
CA ILE A 382 3.40 17.99 7.55
C ILE A 382 3.75 18.60 8.92
N VAL A 383 2.78 19.21 9.61
CA VAL A 383 2.99 19.80 10.94
C VAL A 383 3.51 18.76 11.94
N LEU A 384 2.86 17.60 11.99
CA LEU A 384 3.29 16.52 12.87
C LEU A 384 4.68 15.98 12.49
N SER A 385 5.00 15.87 11.19
CA SER A 385 6.30 15.45 10.70
C SER A 385 7.42 16.41 11.12
N GLN A 386 7.18 17.73 11.05
CA GLN A 386 8.13 18.75 11.48
C GLN A 386 8.33 18.73 13.00
N TRP A 387 7.25 18.57 13.75
CA TRP A 387 7.34 18.40 15.20
C TRP A 387 8.20 17.17 15.59
N ALA A 388 7.97 16.03 14.94
CA ALA A 388 8.74 14.82 15.18
C ALA A 388 10.23 15.01 14.82
N ALA A 389 10.54 15.71 13.72
CA ALA A 389 11.90 15.99 13.31
C ALA A 389 12.64 16.92 14.32
N ALA A 390 11.95 17.94 14.84
CA ALA A 390 12.50 18.81 15.88
C ALA A 390 12.83 18.04 17.18
N ARG A 391 11.96 17.11 17.58
CA ARG A 391 12.24 16.25 18.76
C ARG A 391 13.39 15.30 18.53
N GLN A 392 13.55 14.76 17.33
CA GLN A 392 14.70 13.91 16.96
C GLN A 392 16.02 14.66 17.05
N SER A 393 16.07 15.90 16.53
CA SER A 393 17.30 16.71 16.57
C SER A 393 17.71 17.08 18.01
N VAL A 394 16.75 17.39 18.88
CA VAL A 394 17.02 17.67 20.31
C VAL A 394 17.56 16.44 21.03
N ALA A 395 16.95 15.26 20.79
CA ALA A 395 17.42 14.01 21.40
C ALA A 395 18.86 13.65 20.94
N ALA A 396 19.15 13.79 19.65
CA ALA A 396 20.49 13.56 19.10
C ALA A 396 21.55 14.52 19.69
N ALA A 397 21.21 15.80 19.84
CA ALA A 397 22.09 16.79 20.46
C ALA A 397 22.36 16.50 21.96
N ALA A 398 21.32 16.04 22.69
CA ALA A 398 21.47 15.64 24.09
C ALA A 398 22.40 14.42 24.26
N SER A 399 22.22 13.40 23.40
CA SER A 399 23.09 12.20 23.41
C SER A 399 24.55 12.52 23.05
N ALA A 400 24.80 13.42 22.10
CA ALA A 400 26.12 13.86 21.71
C ALA A 400 26.84 14.63 22.88
N ARG A 401 26.07 15.44 23.61
CA ARG A 401 26.62 16.15 24.82
C ARG A 401 26.93 15.21 26.00
N ALA A 402 26.16 14.11 26.13
CA ALA A 402 26.40 13.14 27.20
C ALA A 402 27.58 12.20 26.89
N ALA A 403 28.01 12.11 25.63
CA ALA A 403 29.14 11.29 25.19
C ALA A 403 30.47 12.08 25.09
N ALA A 404 30.42 13.42 25.13
CA ALA A 404 31.57 14.35 25.19
C ALA A 404 31.93 14.71 26.63
#